data_6ef2ae2c9203b662643fa4ee3b3195ff
#
_entry.id   6ef2ae2c9203b662643fa4ee3b3195ff
#
_cell.length_a   1.000
_cell.length_b   1.000
_cell.length_c   1.000
_cell.angle_alpha   90.00
_cell.angle_beta   90.00
_cell.angle_gamma   90.00
#
_symmetry.space_group_name_H-M   'P 1'
#
loop_
_entity.id
_entity.type
_entity.pdbx_description
1 polymer ?
#
loop_
_entity_poly.entity_id
_entity_poly.type
_entity_poly.pdbx_seq_one_letter_code
_entity_poly.pdbx_strand_id
1 'polypeptide(L)'
;MSKTNNLELWNKVEKTNPNYTKKAKVGGMSITAIAPQYQIMMVTEQFGPYGKAWGFKNIELDYSLVKDYDMVVFKGTFFFPEGEFQIINSSKLYINNAKTMLDDNFAKKIETDTLTKAISKLGFNADIFMGKFDDVRYLQEVTKEFAEKKVIPKLPQDRFEKAVLAIKDGKVKVEDIKRYDLTADQLQSLKELV
;
A
#
# COMPACT_ATOMS: atom_id res chain seq x y z
N MET A 1 7.13 17.58 -28.51
CA MET A 1 6.33 17.47 -27.27
C MET A 1 6.38 16.01 -26.87
N SER A 2 7.02 15.68 -25.74
CA SER A 2 6.99 14.34 -25.16
C SER A 2 5.53 13.98 -24.84
N LYS A 3 5.03 12.86 -25.33
CA LYS A 3 3.70 12.35 -24.94
C LYS A 3 3.78 12.01 -23.46
N THR A 4 3.16 12.81 -22.61
CA THR A 4 3.00 12.51 -21.19
C THR A 4 2.20 11.20 -21.09
N ASN A 5 2.77 10.19 -20.45
CA ASN A 5 2.05 8.94 -20.23
C ASN A 5 1.08 9.11 -19.06
N ASN A 6 -0.16 9.42 -19.34
CA ASN A 6 -1.19 9.66 -18.32
C ASN A 6 -1.46 8.44 -17.41
N LEU A 7 -0.98 7.26 -17.77
CA LEU A 7 -1.10 6.03 -16.98
C LEU A 7 0.19 5.67 -16.23
N GLU A 8 1.19 6.54 -16.22
CA GLU A 8 2.47 6.22 -15.58
C GLU A 8 2.32 5.86 -14.10
N LEU A 9 1.64 6.72 -13.33
CA LEU A 9 1.35 6.43 -11.93
C LEU A 9 0.53 5.14 -11.78
N TRP A 10 -0.57 5.03 -12.55
CA TRP A 10 -1.46 3.88 -12.50
C TRP A 10 -0.72 2.57 -12.70
N ASN A 11 0.04 2.45 -13.77
CA ASN A 11 0.80 1.24 -14.12
C ASN A 11 1.84 0.86 -13.06
N LYS A 12 2.34 1.87 -12.32
CA LYS A 12 3.32 1.67 -11.25
C LYS A 12 2.70 1.11 -9.97
N VAL A 13 1.45 1.46 -9.66
CA VAL A 13 0.81 1.22 -8.36
C VAL A 13 -0.39 0.26 -8.40
N GLU A 14 -0.81 -0.18 -9.60
CA GLU A 14 -2.02 -0.99 -9.77
C GLU A 14 -1.95 -2.39 -9.15
N LYS A 15 -0.73 -2.97 -9.07
CA LYS A 15 -0.55 -4.34 -8.59
C LYS A 15 -0.45 -4.42 -7.07
N THR A 16 -1.16 -5.38 -6.51
CA THR A 16 -1.21 -5.61 -5.06
C THR A 16 -0.39 -6.85 -4.67
N ASN A 17 0.47 -6.69 -3.67
CA ASN A 17 1.17 -7.84 -3.10
C ASN A 17 0.18 -8.73 -2.32
N PRO A 18 -0.01 -10.00 -2.73
CA PRO A 18 -0.97 -10.92 -2.12
C PRO A 18 -0.75 -11.17 -0.63
N ASN A 19 0.47 -11.02 -0.12
CA ASN A 19 0.80 -11.20 1.30
C ASN A 19 0.09 -10.18 2.22
N TYR A 20 -0.40 -9.07 1.68
CA TYR A 20 -1.14 -8.03 2.41
C TYR A 20 -2.63 -8.05 2.13
N THR A 21 -3.13 -9.17 1.60
CA THR A 21 -4.55 -9.37 1.33
C THR A 21 -5.13 -10.50 2.17
N LYS A 22 -6.45 -10.48 2.35
CA LYS A 22 -7.19 -11.57 2.98
C LYS A 22 -8.58 -11.69 2.37
N LYS A 23 -9.12 -12.90 2.31
CA LYS A 23 -10.55 -13.09 1.99
C LYS A 23 -11.39 -12.64 3.18
N ALA A 24 -12.42 -11.86 2.92
CA ALA A 24 -13.39 -11.35 3.89
C ALA A 24 -14.79 -11.56 3.37
N LYS A 25 -15.77 -11.61 4.28
CA LYS A 25 -17.21 -11.68 3.91
C LYS A 25 -17.86 -10.34 4.23
N VAL A 26 -18.48 -9.74 3.23
CA VAL A 26 -19.25 -8.49 3.39
C VAL A 26 -20.60 -8.69 2.72
N GLY A 27 -21.70 -8.53 3.46
CA GLY A 27 -23.05 -8.71 2.95
C GLY A 27 -23.30 -10.12 2.36
N GLY A 28 -22.62 -11.16 2.86
CA GLY A 28 -22.72 -12.53 2.37
C GLY A 28 -21.78 -12.85 1.17
N MET A 29 -21.19 -11.85 0.54
CA MET A 29 -20.26 -12.02 -0.58
C MET A 29 -18.82 -12.16 -0.09
N SER A 30 -18.03 -13.04 -0.73
CA SER A 30 -16.60 -13.15 -0.49
C SER A 30 -15.88 -12.08 -1.29
N ILE A 31 -15.09 -11.26 -0.61
CA ILE A 31 -14.26 -10.22 -1.24
C ILE A 31 -12.79 -10.41 -0.85
N THR A 32 -11.89 -9.84 -1.64
CA THR A 32 -10.49 -9.70 -1.27
C THR A 32 -10.30 -8.35 -0.60
N ALA A 33 -10.00 -8.35 0.71
CA ALA A 33 -9.70 -7.15 1.48
C ALA A 33 -8.18 -6.90 1.51
N ILE A 34 -7.80 -5.63 1.45
CA ILE A 34 -6.41 -5.17 1.52
C ILE A 34 -6.13 -4.70 2.94
N ALA A 35 -4.94 -4.98 3.46
CA ALA A 35 -4.51 -4.43 4.75
C ALA A 35 -4.35 -2.90 4.64
N PRO A 36 -5.07 -2.08 5.46
CA PRO A 36 -5.03 -0.62 5.34
C PRO A 36 -3.62 -0.03 5.50
N GLN A 37 -2.80 -0.59 6.38
CA GLN A 37 -1.42 -0.14 6.58
C GLN A 37 -0.53 -0.39 5.36
N TYR A 38 -0.79 -1.45 4.60
CA TYR A 38 -0.11 -1.69 3.33
C TYR A 38 -0.45 -0.62 2.30
N GLN A 39 -1.71 -0.20 2.22
CA GLN A 39 -2.12 0.88 1.34
C GLN A 39 -1.42 2.20 1.69
N ILE A 40 -1.37 2.55 2.99
CA ILE A 40 -0.65 3.74 3.47
C ILE A 40 0.84 3.63 3.11
N MET A 41 1.45 2.46 3.28
CA MET A 41 2.85 2.23 2.93
C MET A 41 3.11 2.47 1.44
N MET A 42 2.29 1.91 0.55
CA MET A 42 2.43 2.09 -0.90
C MET A 42 2.34 3.57 -1.31
N VAL A 43 1.36 4.29 -0.77
CA VAL A 43 1.17 5.72 -1.09
C VAL A 43 2.30 6.55 -0.50
N THR A 44 2.78 6.20 0.72
CA THR A 44 3.92 6.87 1.35
C THR A 44 5.20 6.65 0.56
N GLU A 45 5.43 5.46 0.04
CA GLU A 45 6.57 5.16 -0.83
C GLU A 45 6.55 5.99 -2.11
N GLN A 46 5.35 6.19 -2.69
CA GLN A 46 5.19 6.93 -3.94
C GLN A 46 5.23 8.45 -3.75
N PHE A 47 4.61 8.99 -2.70
CA PHE A 47 4.39 10.43 -2.52
C PHE A 47 5.15 11.04 -1.35
N GLY A 48 5.64 10.23 -0.41
CA GLY A 48 6.23 10.70 0.84
C GLY A 48 5.27 10.59 2.04
N PRO A 49 5.59 11.23 3.19
CA PRO A 49 4.86 11.01 4.44
C PRO A 49 3.39 11.47 4.41
N TYR A 50 2.50 10.64 4.98
CA TYR A 50 1.10 10.98 5.22
C TYR A 50 0.96 12.25 6.07
N GLY A 51 -0.02 13.09 5.73
CA GLY A 51 -0.29 14.37 6.38
C GLY A 51 0.63 15.51 5.93
N LYS A 52 1.78 15.20 5.29
CA LYS A 52 2.71 16.19 4.73
C LYS A 52 2.62 16.24 3.20
N ALA A 53 2.80 15.12 2.55
CA ALA A 53 2.83 15.02 1.09
C ALA A 53 1.48 14.60 0.49
N TRP A 54 0.66 13.92 1.24
CA TRP A 54 -0.67 13.44 0.86
C TRP A 54 -1.53 13.20 2.10
N GLY A 55 -2.85 13.14 1.91
CA GLY A 55 -3.78 12.89 2.99
C GLY A 55 -5.11 13.59 2.78
N PHE A 56 -5.82 13.85 3.89
CA PHE A 56 -7.07 14.61 3.89
C PHE A 56 -6.88 16.00 4.49
N LYS A 57 -7.64 16.96 3.96
CA LYS A 57 -7.87 18.28 4.54
C LYS A 57 -9.35 18.64 4.46
N ASN A 58 -9.78 19.64 5.23
CA ASN A 58 -11.18 20.11 5.27
C ASN A 58 -12.17 18.98 5.58
N ILE A 59 -11.84 18.14 6.59
CA ILE A 59 -12.69 17.02 6.98
C ILE A 59 -13.92 17.53 7.72
N GLU A 60 -15.09 17.05 7.30
CA GLU A 60 -16.38 17.27 7.93
C GLU A 60 -17.12 15.96 8.08
N LEU A 61 -17.72 15.72 9.25
CA LEU A 61 -18.67 14.64 9.47
C LEU A 61 -20.08 15.26 9.58
N ASP A 62 -20.88 15.03 8.58
CA ASP A 62 -22.24 15.54 8.50
C ASP A 62 -23.24 14.51 9.05
N TYR A 63 -23.93 14.88 10.13
CA TYR A 63 -24.91 14.06 10.85
C TYR A 63 -26.35 14.37 10.43
N SER A 64 -26.59 15.20 9.45
CA SER A 64 -27.94 15.62 9.03
C SER A 64 -28.83 14.45 8.61
N LEU A 65 -28.21 13.38 8.06
CA LEU A 65 -28.93 12.19 7.59
C LEU A 65 -29.13 11.10 8.66
N VAL A 66 -28.64 11.30 9.87
CA VAL A 66 -28.74 10.27 10.91
C VAL A 66 -30.18 9.98 11.33
N LYS A 67 -31.00 11.02 11.47
CA LYS A 67 -32.39 10.90 11.92
C LYS A 67 -33.22 10.01 10.98
N ASP A 68 -33.11 10.26 9.69
CA ASP A 68 -33.99 9.65 8.69
C ASP A 68 -33.38 8.37 8.09
N TYR A 69 -32.06 8.34 7.89
CA TYR A 69 -31.37 7.28 7.14
C TYR A 69 -30.32 6.52 7.94
N ASP A 70 -30.08 6.89 9.20
CA ASP A 70 -29.02 6.26 10.03
C ASP A 70 -27.61 6.39 9.42
N MET A 71 -27.34 7.48 8.73
CA MET A 71 -26.10 7.65 7.99
C MET A 71 -25.35 8.89 8.44
N VAL A 72 -24.05 8.75 8.67
CA VAL A 72 -23.08 9.84 8.79
C VAL A 72 -22.37 10.00 7.46
N VAL A 73 -22.25 11.22 6.97
CA VAL A 73 -21.55 11.51 5.71
C VAL A 73 -20.21 12.14 6.01
N PHE A 74 -19.16 11.52 5.51
CA PHE A 74 -17.81 12.09 5.46
C PHE A 74 -17.68 12.94 4.20
N LYS A 75 -17.23 14.18 4.38
CA LYS A 75 -16.82 15.08 3.31
C LYS A 75 -15.39 15.50 3.57
N GLY A 76 -14.56 15.57 2.54
CA GLY A 76 -13.18 15.99 2.69
C GLY A 76 -12.51 16.25 1.34
N THR A 77 -11.33 16.83 1.40
CA THR A 77 -10.45 17.01 0.24
C THR A 77 -9.27 16.07 0.40
N PHE A 78 -9.11 15.14 -0.52
CA PHE A 78 -7.89 14.34 -0.62
C PHE A 78 -6.87 15.12 -1.44
N PHE A 79 -5.65 15.29 -0.91
CA PHE A 79 -4.56 15.97 -1.58
C PHE A 79 -3.36 15.02 -1.77
N PHE A 80 -2.60 15.24 -2.85
CA PHE A 80 -1.39 14.52 -3.22
C PHE A 80 -0.48 15.46 -4.03
N PRO A 81 0.79 15.12 -4.33
CA PRO A 81 1.75 16.07 -4.92
C PRO A 81 1.30 16.76 -6.20
N GLU A 82 0.50 16.09 -7.03
CA GLU A 82 0.10 16.60 -8.35
C GLU A 82 -1.33 17.17 -8.37
N GLY A 83 -2.04 17.21 -7.23
CA GLY A 83 -3.38 17.75 -7.18
C GLY A 83 -4.20 17.39 -5.96
N GLU A 84 -5.48 17.64 -6.08
CA GLU A 84 -6.47 17.34 -5.04
C GLU A 84 -7.85 17.11 -5.63
N PHE A 85 -8.71 16.40 -4.91
CA PHE A 85 -10.12 16.25 -5.28
C PHE A 85 -11.01 16.07 -4.04
N GLN A 86 -12.26 16.46 -4.20
CA GLN A 86 -13.29 16.24 -3.19
C GLN A 86 -13.68 14.77 -3.13
N ILE A 87 -13.88 14.27 -1.91
CA ILE A 87 -14.36 12.93 -1.67
C ILE A 87 -15.50 12.93 -0.66
N ILE A 88 -16.52 12.16 -0.97
CA ILE A 88 -17.69 11.96 -0.12
C ILE A 88 -17.84 10.46 0.10
N ASN A 89 -18.11 10.08 1.32
CA ASN A 89 -18.41 8.70 1.71
C ASN A 89 -19.44 8.71 2.83
N SER A 90 -20.08 7.58 3.08
CA SER A 90 -21.05 7.46 4.16
C SER A 90 -20.93 6.13 4.87
N SER A 91 -21.29 6.13 6.15
CA SER A 91 -21.36 4.93 6.99
C SER A 91 -22.59 4.98 7.88
N LYS A 92 -23.11 3.80 8.24
CA LYS A 92 -24.16 3.72 9.26
C LYS A 92 -23.57 4.06 10.62
N LEU A 93 -24.38 4.75 11.44
CA LEU A 93 -24.04 5.11 12.81
C LEU A 93 -24.36 3.96 13.80
N TYR A 94 -25.34 3.13 13.48
CA TYR A 94 -25.73 2.00 14.32
C TYR A 94 -25.42 0.66 13.67
N ILE A 95 -25.05 -0.33 14.51
CA ILE A 95 -24.73 -1.69 14.07
C ILE A 95 -26.00 -2.44 13.66
N ASN A 96 -27.13 -2.17 14.35
CA ASN A 96 -28.39 -2.86 14.15
C ASN A 96 -29.49 -1.96 13.58
N ASN A 97 -30.46 -2.57 12.88
CA ASN A 97 -31.58 -1.84 12.30
C ASN A 97 -32.53 -1.22 13.33
N ALA A 98 -32.54 -1.72 14.56
CA ALA A 98 -33.35 -1.16 15.65
C ALA A 98 -32.77 0.14 16.23
N LYS A 99 -31.61 0.57 15.78
CA LYS A 99 -30.90 1.79 16.23
C LYS A 99 -30.65 1.85 17.74
N THR A 100 -30.46 0.68 18.38
CA THR A 100 -30.21 0.57 19.82
C THR A 100 -28.76 0.32 20.17
N MET A 101 -27.91 -0.02 19.15
CA MET A 101 -26.49 -0.32 19.32
C MET A 101 -25.67 0.61 18.45
N LEU A 102 -25.05 1.60 19.07
CA LEU A 102 -24.15 2.54 18.41
C LEU A 102 -22.88 1.80 17.93
N ASP A 103 -22.40 2.12 16.73
CA ASP A 103 -21.07 1.73 16.28
C ASP A 103 -20.04 2.75 16.80
N ASP A 104 -19.43 2.48 17.93
CA ASP A 104 -18.41 3.34 18.55
C ASP A 104 -17.13 3.50 17.70
N ASN A 105 -16.95 2.64 16.71
CA ASN A 105 -15.87 2.70 15.74
C ASN A 105 -16.24 3.33 14.39
N PHE A 106 -17.44 3.90 14.26
CA PHE A 106 -17.92 4.42 12.96
C PHE A 106 -16.96 5.45 12.34
N ALA A 107 -16.41 6.35 13.15
CA ALA A 107 -15.50 7.41 12.67
C ALA A 107 -14.20 6.82 12.10
N LYS A 108 -13.61 5.85 12.78
CA LYS A 108 -12.43 5.13 12.29
C LYS A 108 -12.73 4.34 11.02
N LYS A 109 -13.89 3.69 10.95
CA LYS A 109 -14.31 2.90 9.79
C LYS A 109 -14.52 3.79 8.56
N ILE A 110 -15.25 4.89 8.72
CA ILE A 110 -15.53 5.80 7.60
C ILE A 110 -14.26 6.47 7.09
N GLU A 111 -13.35 6.86 7.97
CA GLU A 111 -12.05 7.44 7.58
C GLU A 111 -11.22 6.42 6.78
N THR A 112 -11.06 5.20 7.31
CA THR A 112 -10.27 4.15 6.65
C THR A 112 -10.86 3.77 5.29
N ASP A 113 -12.18 3.61 5.20
CA ASP A 113 -12.86 3.29 3.95
C ASP A 113 -12.77 4.44 2.93
N THR A 114 -12.90 5.68 3.40
CA THR A 114 -12.75 6.87 2.57
C THR A 114 -11.32 6.99 2.03
N LEU A 115 -10.31 6.69 2.86
CA LEU A 115 -8.91 6.68 2.44
C LEU A 115 -8.68 5.63 1.34
N THR A 116 -9.16 4.41 1.53
CA THR A 116 -9.11 3.35 0.52
C THR A 116 -9.75 3.78 -0.80
N LYS A 117 -10.93 4.40 -0.75
CA LYS A 117 -11.61 4.93 -1.94
C LYS A 117 -10.86 6.08 -2.61
N ALA A 118 -10.22 6.95 -1.82
CA ALA A 118 -9.44 8.07 -2.37
C ALA A 118 -8.23 7.58 -3.14
N ILE A 119 -7.42 6.71 -2.55
CA ILE A 119 -6.20 6.21 -3.17
C ILE A 119 -6.47 5.28 -4.35
N SER A 120 -7.56 4.51 -4.33
CA SER A 120 -7.95 3.67 -5.47
C SER A 120 -8.27 4.47 -6.73
N LYS A 121 -8.74 5.72 -6.61
CA LYS A 121 -8.94 6.63 -7.76
C LYS A 121 -7.64 7.01 -8.45
N LEU A 122 -6.51 6.89 -7.78
CA LEU A 122 -5.17 7.11 -8.33
C LEU A 122 -4.52 5.83 -8.90
N GLY A 123 -5.25 4.71 -8.86
CA GLY A 123 -4.79 3.42 -9.38
C GLY A 123 -4.17 2.49 -8.34
N PHE A 124 -3.99 2.93 -7.10
CA PHE A 124 -3.44 2.05 -6.07
C PHE A 124 -4.34 0.84 -5.84
N ASN A 125 -3.73 -0.36 -5.94
CA ASN A 125 -4.41 -1.64 -5.78
C ASN A 125 -5.56 -1.86 -6.79
N ALA A 126 -5.50 -1.28 -7.97
CA ALA A 126 -6.56 -1.33 -8.97
C ALA A 126 -6.91 -2.77 -9.38
N ASP A 127 -5.95 -3.68 -9.37
CA ASP A 127 -6.15 -5.10 -9.68
C ASP A 127 -7.20 -5.78 -8.77
N ILE A 128 -7.26 -5.41 -7.49
CA ILE A 128 -8.29 -5.91 -6.57
C ILE A 128 -9.66 -5.30 -6.90
N PHE A 129 -9.71 -3.98 -7.12
CA PHE A 129 -10.98 -3.31 -7.45
C PHE A 129 -11.52 -3.69 -8.82
N MET A 130 -10.67 -4.15 -9.73
CA MET A 130 -11.02 -4.73 -11.01
C MET A 130 -11.40 -6.22 -10.94
N GLY A 131 -11.37 -6.85 -9.75
CA GLY A 131 -11.69 -8.27 -9.58
C GLY A 131 -10.62 -9.25 -10.09
N LYS A 132 -9.41 -8.77 -10.45
CA LYS A 132 -8.35 -9.65 -10.98
C LYS A 132 -7.91 -10.72 -9.97
N PHE A 133 -8.07 -10.46 -8.65
CA PHE A 133 -7.75 -11.41 -7.59
C PHE A 133 -8.70 -12.60 -7.45
N ASP A 134 -9.78 -12.62 -8.23
CA ASP A 134 -10.67 -13.78 -8.34
C ASP A 134 -10.23 -14.74 -9.47
N ASP A 135 -9.28 -14.32 -10.32
CA ASP A 135 -8.60 -15.16 -11.29
C ASP A 135 -7.37 -15.84 -10.66
N VAL A 136 -7.42 -17.18 -10.61
CA VAL A 136 -6.34 -17.99 -10.02
C VAL A 136 -5.02 -17.85 -10.78
N ARG A 137 -5.06 -17.68 -12.10
CA ARG A 137 -3.84 -17.51 -12.92
C ARG A 137 -3.17 -16.18 -12.61
N TYR A 138 -3.95 -15.10 -12.61
CA TYR A 138 -3.46 -13.77 -12.21
C TYR A 138 -2.84 -13.80 -10.81
N LEU A 139 -3.51 -14.43 -9.85
CA LEU A 139 -3.02 -14.53 -8.47
C LEU A 139 -1.69 -15.29 -8.38
N GLN A 140 -1.51 -16.36 -9.16
CA GLN A 140 -0.25 -17.09 -9.24
C GLN A 140 0.88 -16.24 -9.85
N GLU A 141 0.60 -15.51 -10.93
CA GLU A 141 1.56 -14.64 -11.60
C GLU A 141 2.02 -13.50 -10.67
N VAL A 142 1.08 -12.80 -10.06
CA VAL A 142 1.41 -11.68 -9.17
C VAL A 142 2.12 -12.16 -7.90
N THR A 143 1.78 -13.34 -7.38
CA THR A 143 2.48 -13.94 -6.24
C THR A 143 3.95 -14.23 -6.58
N LYS A 144 4.21 -14.77 -7.75
CA LYS A 144 5.58 -14.98 -8.26
C LYS A 144 6.34 -13.67 -8.39
N GLU A 145 5.72 -12.67 -9.03
CA GLU A 145 6.35 -11.36 -9.25
C GLU A 145 6.78 -10.70 -7.92
N PHE A 146 5.92 -10.74 -6.89
CA PHE A 146 6.25 -10.19 -5.58
C PHE A 146 7.21 -11.07 -4.76
N ALA A 147 7.24 -12.40 -4.99
CA ALA A 147 8.24 -13.28 -4.38
C ALA A 147 9.65 -13.02 -4.94
N GLU A 148 9.76 -12.74 -6.24
CA GLU A 148 11.02 -12.41 -6.91
C GLU A 148 11.52 -11.00 -6.54
N LYS A 149 10.60 -10.07 -6.26
CA LYS A 149 10.90 -8.73 -5.73
C LYS A 149 11.23 -8.73 -4.22
N LYS A 150 11.55 -9.86 -3.59
CA LYS A 150 12.07 -9.85 -2.22
C LYS A 150 13.22 -8.86 -2.17
N VAL A 151 13.03 -7.79 -1.39
CA VAL A 151 14.02 -6.76 -1.16
C VAL A 151 15.30 -7.46 -0.70
N ILE A 152 16.28 -7.52 -1.60
CA ILE A 152 17.61 -7.98 -1.25
C ILE A 152 18.09 -6.99 -0.20
N PRO A 153 18.33 -7.40 1.06
CA PRO A 153 18.67 -6.46 2.12
C PRO A 153 19.99 -5.79 1.78
N LYS A 154 20.05 -4.46 1.91
CA LYS A 154 21.31 -3.71 1.80
C LYS A 154 22.28 -4.19 2.87
N LEU A 155 23.52 -4.39 2.49
CA LEU A 155 24.59 -4.73 3.43
C LEU A 155 25.19 -3.42 3.96
N PRO A 156 24.96 -3.08 5.28
CA PRO A 156 25.58 -1.90 5.88
C PRO A 156 27.11 -1.94 5.76
N GLN A 157 27.75 -0.79 5.64
CA GLN A 157 29.17 -0.69 5.35
C GLN A 157 30.04 -1.37 6.43
N ASP A 158 29.67 -1.23 7.70
CA ASP A 158 30.36 -1.88 8.82
C ASP A 158 30.31 -3.41 8.77
N ARG A 159 29.19 -3.95 8.30
CA ARG A 159 29.02 -5.41 8.08
C ARG A 159 29.74 -5.87 6.81
N PHE A 160 29.76 -5.05 5.79
CA PHE A 160 30.49 -5.34 4.56
C PHE A 160 31.98 -5.47 4.83
N GLU A 161 32.58 -4.53 5.57
CA GLU A 161 34.01 -4.56 5.93
C GLU A 161 34.38 -5.81 6.74
N LYS A 162 33.54 -6.18 7.70
CA LYS A 162 33.71 -7.45 8.45
C LYS A 162 33.62 -8.68 7.55
N ALA A 163 32.70 -8.67 6.58
CA ALA A 163 32.55 -9.76 5.63
C ALA A 163 33.75 -9.87 4.70
N VAL A 164 34.31 -8.74 4.24
CA VAL A 164 35.55 -8.71 3.44
C VAL A 164 36.72 -9.33 4.19
N LEU A 165 36.89 -9.01 5.47
CA LEU A 165 37.93 -9.64 6.31
C LEU A 165 37.68 -11.16 6.42
N ALA A 166 36.45 -11.58 6.65
CA ALA A 166 36.11 -13.00 6.76
C ALA A 166 36.30 -13.76 5.43
N ILE A 167 36.15 -13.09 4.27
CA ILE A 167 36.47 -13.67 2.96
C ILE A 167 37.99 -13.87 2.83
N LYS A 168 38.79 -12.88 3.19
CA LYS A 168 40.26 -12.97 3.17
C LYS A 168 40.76 -14.09 4.09
N ASP A 169 40.10 -14.32 5.20
CA ASP A 169 40.39 -15.41 6.14
C ASP A 169 39.85 -16.78 5.69
N GLY A 170 39.17 -16.87 4.53
CA GLY A 170 38.57 -18.10 4.01
C GLY A 170 37.35 -18.62 4.78
N LYS A 171 36.78 -17.80 5.68
CA LYS A 171 35.63 -18.19 6.53
C LYS A 171 34.26 -17.98 5.84
N VAL A 172 34.17 -17.10 4.85
CA VAL A 172 32.96 -16.74 4.11
C VAL A 172 33.28 -16.75 2.61
N LYS A 173 32.34 -17.19 1.79
CA LYS A 173 32.49 -17.16 0.33
C LYS A 173 31.93 -15.84 -0.24
N VAL A 174 32.51 -15.38 -1.34
CA VAL A 174 32.04 -14.17 -2.05
C VAL A 174 30.58 -14.30 -2.46
N GLU A 175 30.12 -15.51 -2.84
CA GLU A 175 28.74 -15.79 -3.21
C GLU A 175 27.74 -15.51 -2.06
N ASP A 176 28.16 -15.71 -0.80
CA ASP A 176 27.31 -15.42 0.36
C ASP A 176 27.04 -13.94 0.54
N ILE A 177 27.92 -13.09 0.04
CA ILE A 177 27.78 -11.63 0.10
C ILE A 177 26.99 -11.10 -1.11
N LYS A 178 27.10 -11.73 -2.27
CA LYS A 178 26.37 -11.36 -3.50
C LYS A 178 24.83 -11.49 -3.35
N ARG A 179 24.34 -12.14 -2.31
CA ARG A 179 22.89 -12.18 -1.98
C ARG A 179 22.35 -10.90 -1.35
N TYR A 180 23.21 -9.91 -1.07
CA TYR A 180 22.82 -8.59 -0.57
C TYR A 180 22.83 -7.57 -1.70
N ASP A 181 22.01 -6.50 -1.55
CA ASP A 181 22.04 -5.32 -2.41
C ASP A 181 23.29 -4.52 -2.07
N LEU A 182 24.30 -4.60 -2.94
CA LEU A 182 25.61 -4.01 -2.73
C LEU A 182 25.70 -2.69 -3.50
N THR A 183 26.35 -1.69 -2.90
CA THR A 183 26.69 -0.44 -3.58
C THR A 183 27.74 -0.69 -4.68
N ALA A 184 27.88 0.27 -5.61
CA ALA A 184 28.89 0.19 -6.67
C ALA A 184 30.30 0.01 -6.09
N ASP A 185 30.62 0.73 -5.00
CA ASP A 185 31.93 0.65 -4.32
C ASP A 185 32.15 -0.71 -3.66
N GLN A 186 31.10 -1.28 -3.05
CA GLN A 186 31.16 -2.61 -2.46
C GLN A 186 31.36 -3.69 -3.53
N LEU A 187 30.69 -3.57 -4.69
CA LEU A 187 30.89 -4.48 -5.82
C LEU A 187 32.30 -4.40 -6.39
N GLN A 188 32.86 -3.18 -6.49
CA GLN A 188 34.24 -2.97 -6.94
C GLN A 188 35.23 -3.65 -5.98
N SER A 189 35.07 -3.41 -4.68
CA SER A 189 35.94 -4.01 -3.64
C SER A 189 35.89 -5.53 -3.65
N LEU A 190 34.71 -6.15 -3.94
CA LEU A 190 34.61 -7.63 -4.05
C LEU A 190 35.31 -8.16 -5.30
N LYS A 191 35.35 -7.42 -6.42
CA LYS A 191 36.07 -7.83 -7.63
C LYS A 191 37.58 -7.87 -7.44
N GLU A 192 38.11 -7.04 -6.57
CA GLU A 192 39.53 -6.97 -6.24
C GLU A 192 39.99 -8.09 -5.30
N LEU A 193 39.04 -8.88 -4.75
CA LEU A 193 39.32 -10.00 -3.86
C LEU A 193 39.31 -11.36 -4.58
N VAL A 194 38.88 -11.40 -5.82
CA VAL A 194 38.79 -12.60 -6.68
C VAL A 194 39.83 -12.53 -7.77
#